data_faf7d422f542f58c789b78ea80ae81da
#
_entry.id   faf7d422f542f58c789b78ea80ae81da
#
_cell.length_a   1.000
_cell.length_b   1.000
_cell.length_c   1.000
_cell.angle_alpha   90.00
_cell.angle_beta   90.00
_cell.angle_gamma   90.00
#
_symmetry.space_group_name_H-M   'P 1'
#
loop_
_entity.id
_entity.type
_entity.pdbx_description
1 polymer ?
#
loop_
_entity_poly.entity_id
_entity_poly.type
_entity_poly.pdbx_seq_one_letter_code
_entity_poly.pdbx_strand_id
1 'polypeptide(L)'
;MIRYVAAGSHFETVRPKVFSMAIIGIVAIDRNFAIGKGGKLPWHYSADMRFFKETTIGNAVVMGRRTWSTLKGPLRDRQNFILTANGNVTNTDDIVVVNDIDAVLDRAKDLDCHLFVIGGAKVYQAFLPHVDRWLVTEIPLTVEGADTFMPANFLDGFELYEVRQLDEGLRVMFYERRAAS
;
A
#
# COMPACT_ATOMS: atom_id res chain seq x y z
N MET A 1 -36.90 57.24 -3.41
CA MET A 1 -35.61 57.05 -2.70
C MET A 1 -35.57 55.60 -2.30
N ILE A 2 -34.94 54.76 -3.13
CA ILE A 2 -34.88 53.29 -2.95
C ILE A 2 -33.58 52.98 -2.21
N ARG A 3 -33.69 52.35 -1.03
CA ARG A 3 -32.53 51.88 -0.26
C ARG A 3 -32.10 50.50 -0.79
N TYR A 4 -30.92 50.43 -1.35
CA TYR A 4 -30.23 49.15 -1.61
C TYR A 4 -29.63 48.61 -0.32
N VAL A 5 -30.07 47.42 0.09
CA VAL A 5 -29.42 46.64 1.14
C VAL A 5 -28.38 45.77 0.46
N ALA A 6 -27.10 46.00 0.74
CA ALA A 6 -26.02 45.17 0.27
C ALA A 6 -26.06 43.86 1.03
N ALA A 7 -26.31 42.74 0.33
CA ALA A 7 -26.16 41.40 0.84
C ALA A 7 -24.65 41.08 0.93
N GLY A 8 -24.13 40.93 2.14
CA GLY A 8 -22.77 40.50 2.39
C GLY A 8 -22.61 39.05 1.94
N SER A 9 -21.96 38.85 0.82
CA SER A 9 -21.51 37.52 0.38
C SER A 9 -20.32 37.09 1.23
N HIS A 10 -20.58 36.21 2.19
CA HIS A 10 -19.51 35.42 2.79
C HIS A 10 -19.02 34.45 1.71
N PHE A 11 -17.93 34.80 1.05
CA PHE A 11 -17.16 33.85 0.30
C PHE A 11 -16.43 32.97 1.33
N GLU A 12 -17.02 31.83 1.65
CA GLU A 12 -16.30 30.74 2.27
C GLU A 12 -15.22 30.31 1.26
N THR A 13 -13.98 30.72 1.50
CA THR A 13 -12.83 30.22 0.75
C THR A 13 -12.71 28.74 1.08
N VAL A 14 -13.28 27.89 0.22
CA VAL A 14 -13.00 26.45 0.22
C VAL A 14 -11.51 26.33 -0.04
N ARG A 15 -10.73 26.13 1.02
CA ARG A 15 -9.31 25.79 0.90
C ARG A 15 -9.27 24.51 0.08
N PRO A 16 -8.50 24.46 -1.03
CA PRO A 16 -8.32 23.20 -1.75
C PRO A 16 -7.81 22.20 -0.73
N LYS A 17 -8.45 21.03 -0.67
CA LYS A 17 -8.01 19.91 0.17
C LYS A 17 -6.61 19.55 -0.31
N VAL A 18 -5.57 19.99 0.41
CA VAL A 18 -4.19 19.67 0.07
C VAL A 18 -4.11 18.14 0.09
N PHE A 19 -3.84 17.55 -1.06
CA PHE A 19 -3.60 16.10 -1.14
C PHE A 19 -2.40 15.78 -0.23
N SER A 20 -2.63 14.94 0.76
CA SER A 20 -1.57 14.42 1.61
C SER A 20 -1.29 12.99 1.16
N MET A 21 -0.13 12.77 0.57
CA MET A 21 0.34 11.42 0.27
C MET A 21 0.39 10.59 1.55
N ALA A 22 -0.15 9.38 1.50
CA ALA A 22 -0.01 8.39 2.55
C ALA A 22 0.80 7.20 2.05
N ILE A 23 1.59 6.60 2.95
CA ILE A 23 2.31 5.34 2.71
C ILE A 23 1.45 4.23 3.31
N ILE A 24 1.00 3.33 2.46
CA ILE A 24 0.01 2.31 2.82
C ILE A 24 0.60 0.91 2.59
N GLY A 25 0.76 0.14 3.65
CA GLY A 25 1.06 -1.29 3.51
C GLY A 25 -0.20 -2.05 3.09
N ILE A 26 -0.10 -2.91 2.08
CA ILE A 26 -1.18 -3.80 1.67
C ILE A 26 -0.65 -5.23 1.57
N VAL A 27 -1.30 -6.15 2.27
CA VAL A 27 -0.82 -7.52 2.41
C VAL A 27 -1.97 -8.49 2.67
N ALA A 28 -1.87 -9.70 2.12
CA ALA A 28 -2.68 -10.84 2.53
C ALA A 28 -1.82 -11.77 3.40
N ILE A 29 -2.37 -12.22 4.53
CA ILE A 29 -1.69 -13.07 5.50
C ILE A 29 -2.54 -14.30 5.83
N ASP A 30 -1.89 -15.42 6.10
CA ASP A 30 -2.57 -16.56 6.71
C ASP A 30 -2.70 -16.39 8.24
N ARG A 31 -3.27 -17.38 8.92
CA ARG A 31 -3.46 -17.35 10.39
C ARG A 31 -2.16 -17.25 11.19
N ASN A 32 -1.03 -17.55 10.59
CA ASN A 32 0.31 -17.49 11.21
C ASN A 32 1.17 -16.36 10.65
N PHE A 33 0.54 -15.35 10.01
CA PHE A 33 1.22 -14.22 9.37
C PHE A 33 2.14 -14.60 8.20
N ALA A 34 1.97 -15.80 7.63
CA ALA A 34 2.69 -16.17 6.41
C ALA A 34 2.18 -15.36 5.22
N ILE A 35 3.12 -14.99 4.34
CA ILE A 35 2.88 -14.23 3.10
C ILE A 35 3.48 -14.93 1.88
N GLY A 36 4.12 -16.08 2.06
CA GLY A 36 4.77 -16.78 0.97
C GLY A 36 5.28 -18.17 1.32
N LYS A 37 5.41 -18.97 0.26
CA LYS A 37 6.05 -20.29 0.28
C LYS A 37 6.75 -20.50 -1.06
N GLY A 38 8.06 -20.81 -1.02
CA GLY A 38 8.85 -21.02 -2.23
C GLY A 38 8.88 -19.82 -3.18
N GLY A 39 8.81 -18.60 -2.64
CA GLY A 39 8.82 -17.35 -3.40
C GLY A 39 7.50 -17.01 -4.11
N LYS A 40 6.39 -17.68 -3.77
CA LYS A 40 5.06 -17.46 -4.35
C LYS A 40 4.01 -17.26 -3.25
N LEU A 41 2.89 -16.62 -3.59
CA LEU A 41 1.70 -16.65 -2.76
C LEU A 41 1.14 -18.08 -2.75
N PRO A 42 0.95 -18.69 -1.56
CA PRO A 42 0.54 -20.08 -1.45
C PRO A 42 -0.98 -20.28 -1.55
N TRP A 43 -1.72 -19.27 -1.91
CA TRP A 43 -3.18 -19.26 -2.12
C TRP A 43 -3.56 -18.46 -3.36
N HIS A 44 -4.80 -18.64 -3.75
CA HIS A 44 -5.39 -17.86 -4.84
C HIS A 44 -6.85 -17.56 -4.51
N TYR A 45 -7.16 -16.30 -4.23
CA TYR A 45 -8.49 -15.78 -4.00
C TYR A 45 -8.75 -14.62 -4.97
N SER A 46 -9.78 -14.77 -5.80
CA SER A 46 -10.13 -13.74 -6.79
C SER A 46 -10.60 -12.46 -6.14
N ALA A 47 -11.25 -12.57 -4.98
CA ALA A 47 -11.70 -11.42 -4.20
C ALA A 47 -10.53 -10.56 -3.69
N ASP A 48 -9.46 -11.20 -3.18
CA ASP A 48 -8.26 -10.50 -2.73
C ASP A 48 -7.52 -9.83 -3.89
N MET A 49 -7.36 -10.54 -5.00
CA MET A 49 -6.72 -10.01 -6.21
C MET A 49 -7.48 -8.81 -6.79
N ARG A 50 -8.82 -8.84 -6.76
CA ARG A 50 -9.67 -7.73 -7.19
C ARG A 50 -9.52 -6.55 -6.25
N PHE A 51 -9.64 -6.78 -4.94
CA PHE A 51 -9.44 -5.76 -3.92
C PHE A 51 -8.08 -5.08 -4.06
N PHE A 52 -6.99 -5.85 -4.18
CA PHE A 52 -5.66 -5.33 -4.40
C PHE A 52 -5.58 -4.44 -5.65
N LYS A 53 -6.12 -4.92 -6.78
CA LYS A 53 -6.13 -4.16 -8.04
C LYS A 53 -6.89 -2.85 -7.89
N GLU A 54 -8.12 -2.89 -7.41
CA GLU A 54 -9.01 -1.72 -7.30
C GLU A 54 -8.46 -0.67 -6.31
N THR A 55 -7.80 -1.13 -5.24
CA THR A 55 -7.23 -0.27 -4.23
C THR A 55 -5.94 0.43 -4.70
N THR A 56 -5.12 -0.26 -5.48
CA THR A 56 -3.80 0.26 -5.87
C THR A 56 -3.77 0.97 -7.23
N ILE A 57 -4.78 0.80 -8.08
CA ILE A 57 -4.86 1.44 -9.39
C ILE A 57 -4.85 2.97 -9.27
N GLY A 58 -4.15 3.66 -10.17
CA GLY A 58 -3.98 5.12 -10.13
C GLY A 58 -2.98 5.61 -9.07
N ASN A 59 -2.29 4.70 -8.37
CA ASN A 59 -1.35 5.02 -7.32
C ASN A 59 0.07 4.52 -7.65
N ALA A 60 1.02 4.83 -6.79
CA ALA A 60 2.35 4.26 -6.83
C ALA A 60 2.41 2.96 -6.00
N VAL A 61 3.23 2.01 -6.44
CA VAL A 61 3.50 0.77 -5.71
C VAL A 61 5.00 0.58 -5.53
N VAL A 62 5.45 0.11 -4.37
CA VAL A 62 6.84 -0.27 -4.14
C VAL A 62 6.94 -1.74 -3.76
N MET A 63 7.89 -2.43 -4.40
CA MET A 63 8.14 -3.85 -4.18
C MET A 63 9.62 -4.17 -4.29
N GLY A 64 10.03 -5.26 -3.68
CA GLY A 64 11.37 -5.79 -3.84
C GLY A 64 11.53 -6.58 -5.14
N ARG A 65 12.78 -6.75 -5.60
CA ARG A 65 13.12 -7.48 -6.81
C ARG A 65 12.52 -8.89 -6.87
N ARG A 66 12.46 -9.62 -5.73
CA ARG A 66 11.87 -10.97 -5.71
C ARG A 66 10.38 -10.93 -6.00
N THR A 67 9.64 -9.99 -5.42
CA THR A 67 8.22 -9.78 -5.72
C THR A 67 8.04 -9.40 -7.18
N TRP A 68 8.84 -8.46 -7.69
CA TRP A 68 8.85 -8.08 -9.09
C TRP A 68 9.03 -9.28 -10.02
N SER A 69 9.98 -10.19 -9.72
CA SER A 69 10.24 -11.37 -10.56
C SER A 69 9.08 -12.38 -10.62
N THR A 70 8.08 -12.27 -9.75
CA THR A 70 6.86 -13.10 -9.79
C THR A 70 5.78 -12.52 -10.69
N LEU A 71 5.90 -11.25 -11.06
CA LEU A 71 4.96 -10.58 -11.94
C LEU A 71 5.31 -10.84 -13.41
N LYS A 72 4.29 -10.83 -14.27
CA LYS A 72 4.45 -10.97 -15.73
C LYS A 72 4.86 -9.65 -16.42
N GLY A 73 5.03 -8.58 -15.65
CA GLY A 73 5.33 -7.23 -16.11
C GLY A 73 4.86 -6.18 -15.09
N PRO A 74 4.98 -4.89 -15.43
CA PRO A 74 4.54 -3.82 -14.54
C PRO A 74 3.04 -3.90 -14.26
N LEU A 75 2.69 -3.52 -13.05
CA LEU A 75 1.30 -3.35 -12.69
C LEU A 75 0.77 -2.13 -13.44
N ARG A 76 -0.17 -2.37 -14.36
CA ARG A 76 -0.72 -1.33 -15.25
C ARG A 76 -1.44 -0.24 -14.47
N ASP A 77 -1.44 0.97 -14.98
CA ASP A 77 -2.06 2.15 -14.40
C ASP A 77 -1.53 2.47 -12.98
N ARG A 78 -0.25 2.16 -12.72
CA ARG A 78 0.47 2.39 -11.46
C ARG A 78 1.92 2.73 -11.73
N GLN A 79 2.49 3.65 -10.96
CA GLN A 79 3.93 3.86 -10.97
C GLN A 79 4.59 2.74 -10.16
N ASN A 80 5.45 1.92 -10.80
CA ASN A 80 6.10 0.79 -10.16
C ASN A 80 7.50 1.16 -9.69
N PHE A 81 7.74 1.17 -8.38
CA PHE A 81 9.07 1.29 -7.78
C PHE A 81 9.62 -0.10 -7.46
N ILE A 82 10.80 -0.42 -7.98
CA ILE A 82 11.49 -1.68 -7.73
C ILE A 82 12.68 -1.42 -6.84
N LEU A 83 12.56 -1.78 -5.56
CA LEU A 83 13.64 -1.60 -4.58
C LEU A 83 14.65 -2.75 -4.69
N THR A 84 15.87 -2.43 -5.12
CA THR A 84 16.96 -3.41 -5.27
C THR A 84 18.32 -2.74 -5.22
N ALA A 85 19.24 -3.28 -4.41
CA ALA A 85 20.63 -2.85 -4.36
C ALA A 85 21.43 -3.31 -5.61
N ASN A 86 21.02 -4.43 -6.21
CA ASN A 86 21.67 -5.03 -7.38
C ASN A 86 20.58 -5.56 -8.32
N GLY A 87 20.52 -5.12 -9.56
CA GLY A 87 19.50 -5.67 -10.42
C GLY A 87 19.61 -5.30 -11.88
N ASN A 88 19.30 -6.29 -12.73
CA ASN A 88 19.12 -6.14 -14.17
C ASN A 88 17.68 -5.72 -14.50
N VAL A 89 17.09 -4.81 -13.71
CA VAL A 89 15.80 -4.21 -14.01
C VAL A 89 16.06 -2.88 -14.66
N THR A 90 15.45 -2.65 -15.82
CA THR A 90 15.61 -1.41 -16.57
C THR A 90 14.48 -0.45 -16.24
N ASN A 91 14.81 0.82 -16.04
CA ASN A 91 13.83 1.89 -15.92
C ASN A 91 13.04 2.04 -17.22
N THR A 92 11.75 2.27 -17.09
CA THR A 92 10.83 2.64 -18.17
C THR A 92 9.87 3.71 -17.64
N ASP A 93 8.95 4.18 -18.46
CA ASP A 93 7.94 5.16 -18.02
C ASP A 93 7.12 4.65 -16.83
N ASP A 94 6.82 3.33 -16.80
CA ASP A 94 6.04 2.70 -15.73
C ASP A 94 6.89 2.08 -14.59
N ILE A 95 8.23 2.04 -14.73
CA ILE A 95 9.13 1.34 -13.83
C ILE A 95 10.26 2.28 -13.39
N VAL A 96 10.38 2.48 -12.09
CA VAL A 96 11.48 3.22 -11.47
C VAL A 96 12.28 2.26 -10.58
N VAL A 97 13.52 2.02 -10.94
CA VAL A 97 14.45 1.22 -10.13
C VAL A 97 15.15 2.14 -9.12
N VAL A 98 15.13 1.74 -7.87
CA VAL A 98 15.71 2.50 -6.75
C VAL A 98 16.53 1.58 -5.85
N ASN A 99 17.56 2.13 -5.21
CA ASN A 99 18.51 1.35 -4.44
C ASN A 99 18.20 1.35 -2.93
N ASP A 100 17.47 2.36 -2.45
CA ASP A 100 17.15 2.57 -1.05
C ASP A 100 15.74 3.16 -0.88
N ILE A 101 15.31 3.21 0.38
CA ILE A 101 13.98 3.71 0.75
C ILE A 101 13.87 5.21 0.56
N ASP A 102 14.92 5.96 0.91
CA ASP A 102 14.90 7.42 0.85
C ASP A 102 14.66 7.88 -0.59
N ALA A 103 15.29 7.22 -1.56
CA ALA A 103 15.04 7.47 -2.98
C ALA A 103 13.61 7.16 -3.41
N VAL A 104 12.93 6.18 -2.79
CA VAL A 104 11.49 5.93 -3.04
C VAL A 104 10.67 7.06 -2.44
N LEU A 105 10.93 7.40 -1.16
CA LEU A 105 10.17 8.41 -0.43
C LEU A 105 10.27 9.78 -1.09
N ASP A 106 11.47 10.17 -1.53
CA ASP A 106 11.67 11.46 -2.19
C ASP A 106 10.91 11.54 -3.52
N ARG A 107 10.98 10.48 -4.34
CA ARG A 107 10.25 10.46 -5.62
C ARG A 107 8.74 10.35 -5.44
N ALA A 108 8.29 9.66 -4.39
CA ALA A 108 6.86 9.52 -4.13
C ALA A 108 6.21 10.83 -3.68
N LYS A 109 6.95 11.73 -3.02
CA LYS A 109 6.46 13.06 -2.62
C LYS A 109 6.04 13.94 -3.80
N ASP A 110 6.64 13.72 -4.97
CA ASP A 110 6.36 14.48 -6.19
C ASP A 110 5.13 13.93 -6.95
N LEU A 111 4.53 12.85 -6.46
CA LEU A 111 3.36 12.22 -7.05
C LEU A 111 2.08 12.67 -6.35
N ASP A 112 1.03 13.00 -7.13
CA ASP A 112 -0.31 13.31 -6.62
C ASP A 112 -1.12 12.02 -6.33
N CYS A 113 -0.48 11.04 -5.66
CA CYS A 113 -1.11 9.75 -5.34
C CYS A 113 -0.51 9.13 -4.07
N HIS A 114 -1.11 8.07 -3.56
CA HIS A 114 -0.56 7.31 -2.44
C HIS A 114 0.55 6.36 -2.88
N LEU A 115 1.42 5.98 -1.94
CA LEU A 115 2.43 4.95 -2.12
C LEU A 115 2.00 3.66 -1.42
N PHE A 116 1.77 2.60 -2.17
CA PHE A 116 1.47 1.28 -1.63
C PHE A 116 2.73 0.42 -1.51
N VAL A 117 3.02 -0.04 -0.30
CA VAL A 117 4.07 -1.04 -0.03
C VAL A 117 3.46 -2.42 -0.23
N ILE A 118 3.93 -3.16 -1.26
CA ILE A 118 3.35 -4.45 -1.67
C ILE A 118 4.29 -5.65 -1.48
N GLY A 119 5.40 -5.43 -0.78
CA GLY A 119 6.26 -6.51 -0.31
C GLY A 119 7.51 -6.78 -1.13
N GLY A 120 8.24 -7.91 -0.87
CA GLY A 120 7.97 -8.90 0.20
C GLY A 120 8.49 -8.49 1.59
N ALA A 121 8.68 -9.49 2.44
CA ALA A 121 8.96 -9.31 3.87
C ALA A 121 10.04 -8.27 4.18
N LYS A 122 11.17 -8.27 3.47
CA LYS A 122 12.25 -7.29 3.67
C LYS A 122 11.81 -5.86 3.35
N VAL A 123 10.96 -5.69 2.33
CA VAL A 123 10.43 -4.36 1.96
C VAL A 123 9.42 -3.91 3.00
N TYR A 124 8.53 -4.78 3.45
CA TYR A 124 7.63 -4.47 4.56
C TYR A 124 8.40 -4.06 5.81
N GLN A 125 9.40 -4.85 6.22
CA GLN A 125 10.26 -4.55 7.37
C GLN A 125 10.92 -3.17 7.26
N ALA A 126 11.45 -2.86 6.08
CA ALA A 126 12.15 -1.63 5.83
C ALA A 126 11.24 -0.39 5.86
N PHE A 127 9.98 -0.54 5.41
CA PHE A 127 9.00 0.54 5.40
C PHE A 127 8.19 0.69 6.70
N LEU A 128 8.32 -0.21 7.69
CA LEU A 128 7.56 -0.12 8.95
C LEU A 128 7.54 1.26 9.61
N PRO A 129 8.68 1.99 9.71
CA PRO A 129 8.70 3.31 10.32
C PRO A 129 7.89 4.37 9.55
N HIS A 130 7.66 4.15 8.27
CA HIS A 130 7.09 5.11 7.33
C HIS A 130 5.62 4.83 6.98
N VAL A 131 5.11 3.63 7.27
CA VAL A 131 3.72 3.27 6.95
C VAL A 131 2.75 4.05 7.81
N ASP A 132 1.76 4.70 7.19
CA ASP A 132 0.67 5.41 7.85
C ASP A 132 -0.53 4.50 8.12
N ARG A 133 -0.79 3.55 7.19
CA ARG A 133 -1.94 2.63 7.24
C ARG A 133 -1.55 1.24 6.77
N TRP A 134 -2.27 0.24 7.30
CA TRP A 134 -2.21 -1.13 6.81
C TRP A 134 -3.58 -1.59 6.32
N LEU A 135 -3.59 -2.29 5.19
CA LEU A 135 -4.71 -3.02 4.63
C LEU A 135 -4.33 -4.50 4.64
N VAL A 136 -4.95 -5.25 5.54
CA VAL A 136 -4.56 -6.63 5.83
C VAL A 136 -5.71 -7.55 5.46
N THR A 137 -5.56 -8.34 4.39
CA THR A 137 -6.51 -9.42 4.06
C THR A 137 -6.19 -10.65 4.91
N GLU A 138 -7.14 -11.10 5.70
CA GLU A 138 -7.04 -12.37 6.44
C GLU A 138 -7.46 -13.53 5.56
N ILE A 139 -6.52 -14.43 5.32
CA ILE A 139 -6.76 -15.69 4.60
C ILE A 139 -7.13 -16.78 5.61
N PRO A 140 -8.31 -17.43 5.51
CA PRO A 140 -8.84 -18.31 6.54
C PRO A 140 -8.22 -19.72 6.51
N LEU A 141 -6.90 -19.81 6.32
CA LEU A 141 -6.14 -21.06 6.30
C LEU A 141 -4.79 -20.90 7.02
N THR A 142 -4.09 -21.98 7.17
CA THR A 142 -2.69 -22.03 7.62
C THR A 142 -1.87 -22.76 6.56
N VAL A 143 -0.80 -22.14 6.09
CA VAL A 143 0.07 -22.71 5.06
C VAL A 143 1.12 -23.59 5.71
N GLU A 144 0.99 -24.88 5.52
CA GLU A 144 2.03 -25.81 5.96
C GLU A 144 3.35 -25.59 5.20
N GLY A 145 4.45 -25.46 5.95
CA GLY A 145 5.78 -25.20 5.37
C GLY A 145 5.93 -23.84 4.70
N ALA A 146 5.17 -22.83 5.14
CA ALA A 146 5.44 -21.44 4.78
C ALA A 146 6.88 -21.06 5.20
N ASP A 147 7.52 -20.23 4.38
CA ASP A 147 8.92 -19.81 4.57
C ASP A 147 9.11 -18.28 4.60
N THR A 148 8.05 -17.55 4.34
CA THR A 148 8.09 -16.09 4.30
C THR A 148 6.91 -15.54 5.11
N PHE A 149 7.23 -14.68 6.08
CA PHE A 149 6.25 -14.15 7.04
C PHE A 149 6.34 -12.63 7.13
N MET A 150 5.25 -12.01 7.60
CA MET A 150 5.29 -10.61 8.02
C MET A 150 6.20 -10.43 9.24
N PRO A 151 6.81 -9.24 9.40
CA PRO A 151 7.46 -8.89 10.66
C PRO A 151 6.46 -9.03 11.81
N ALA A 152 6.86 -9.66 12.92
CA ALA A 152 5.97 -9.96 14.05
C ALA A 152 5.32 -8.70 14.66
N ASN A 153 6.00 -7.56 14.55
CA ASN A 153 5.59 -6.27 15.12
C ASN A 153 4.99 -5.30 14.09
N PHE A 154 4.57 -5.76 12.91
CA PHE A 154 4.16 -4.85 11.84
C PHE A 154 2.90 -4.03 12.15
N LEU A 155 2.09 -4.43 13.14
CA LEU A 155 0.92 -3.70 13.60
C LEU A 155 1.15 -2.95 14.92
N ASP A 156 2.38 -2.96 15.47
CA ASP A 156 2.69 -2.20 16.67
C ASP A 156 2.53 -0.70 16.40
N GLY A 157 1.78 -0.02 17.27
CA GLY A 157 1.48 1.40 17.09
C GLY A 157 0.36 1.71 16.10
N PHE A 158 -0.37 0.69 15.63
CA PHE A 158 -1.55 0.87 14.80
C PHE A 158 -2.83 0.52 15.57
N GLU A 159 -3.96 1.06 15.11
CA GLU A 159 -5.28 0.72 15.61
C GLU A 159 -6.22 0.35 14.46
N LEU A 160 -7.04 -0.67 14.71
CA LEU A 160 -8.05 -1.12 13.77
C LEU A 160 -9.20 -0.11 13.74
N TYR A 161 -9.54 0.43 12.56
CA TYR A 161 -10.64 1.38 12.43
C TYR A 161 -11.79 0.90 11.52
N GLU A 162 -11.53 -0.08 10.63
CA GLU A 162 -12.55 -0.64 9.73
C GLU A 162 -12.28 -2.12 9.47
N VAL A 163 -13.35 -2.91 9.33
CA VAL A 163 -13.30 -4.28 8.82
C VAL A 163 -14.28 -4.37 7.65
N ARG A 164 -13.80 -4.80 6.50
CA ARG A 164 -14.61 -4.98 5.29
C ARG A 164 -14.68 -6.45 4.90
N GLN A 165 -15.90 -6.92 4.67
CA GLN A 165 -16.11 -8.25 4.11
C GLN A 165 -15.86 -8.21 2.59
N LEU A 166 -15.16 -9.19 2.08
CA LEU A 166 -15.03 -9.48 0.66
C LEU A 166 -15.81 -10.76 0.32
N ASP A 167 -15.93 -11.02 -0.98
CA ASP A 167 -16.39 -12.32 -1.46
C ASP A 167 -15.43 -13.44 -0.99
N GLU A 168 -15.80 -14.68 -1.21
CA GLU A 168 -15.03 -15.89 -0.85
C GLU A 168 -14.75 -16.02 0.67
N GLY A 169 -15.54 -15.31 1.50
CA GLY A 169 -15.42 -15.35 2.97
C GLY A 169 -14.20 -14.64 3.54
N LEU A 170 -13.54 -13.79 2.75
CA LEU A 170 -12.40 -13.02 3.19
C LEU A 170 -12.80 -11.76 3.95
N ARG A 171 -11.88 -11.28 4.80
CA ARG A 171 -11.99 -9.99 5.48
C ARG A 171 -10.75 -9.17 5.23
N VAL A 172 -10.93 -7.87 5.00
CA VAL A 172 -9.85 -6.89 5.01
C VAL A 172 -9.97 -6.05 6.26
N MET A 173 -8.90 -5.98 7.01
CA MET A 173 -8.76 -5.14 8.18
C MET A 173 -7.96 -3.90 7.83
N PHE A 174 -8.47 -2.73 8.22
CA PHE A 174 -7.89 -1.43 7.95
C PHE A 174 -7.35 -0.85 9.26
N TYR A 175 -6.05 -0.63 9.31
CA TYR A 175 -5.37 -0.07 10.45
C TYR A 175 -4.80 1.29 10.12
N GLU A 176 -4.81 2.22 11.07
CA GLU A 176 -4.10 3.49 10.97
C GLU A 176 -3.11 3.65 12.12
N ARG A 177 -2.06 4.40 11.86
CA ARG A 177 -1.05 4.69 12.87
C ARG A 177 -1.65 5.58 13.95
N ARG A 178 -1.47 5.20 15.21
CA ARG A 178 -1.88 6.02 16.36
C ARG A 178 -1.15 7.36 16.33
N ALA A 179 -1.86 8.43 16.65
CA ALA A 179 -1.24 9.72 16.86
C ALA A 179 -0.18 9.59 17.97
N ALA A 180 0.97 10.24 17.80
CA ALA A 180 1.95 10.34 18.88
C ALA A 180 1.31 11.13 20.02
N SER A 181 1.29 10.53 21.22
CA SER A 181 0.79 11.16 22.45
C SER A 181 1.73 12.24 22.93
#